data_820b1ced60568f64006323ca4843eb79
#
_entry.id   820b1ced60568f64006323ca4843eb79
#
_cell.length_a   1.000
_cell.length_b   1.000
_cell.length_c   1.000
_cell.angle_alpha   90.00
_cell.angle_beta   90.00
_cell.angle_gamma   90.00
#
_symmetry.space_group_name_H-M   'P 1'
#
loop_
_entity.id
_entity.type
_entity.pdbx_description
1 polymer ?
#
loop_
_entity_poly.entity_id
_entity_poly.type
_entity_poly.pdbx_seq_one_letter_code
_entity_poly.pdbx_strand_id
1 'polypeptide(L)'
;HVLEQLNKMDLGDKDYSEWVQELEGVKQQKPFRYRDSGQEILPQYVLQQLSEKTQGKAIITTGVGQHQMWAAQFLGFNKPDTFVSSGGLGAMGFELPAALGAQIGRPDATVWSIAGDGGFQMTLQELATATEAKLPVKIALINNGYLGMVRQWQEMYFENHIQSVPIPGPDYLKLAEAYGVAALRGTEQEDVLPA
;
A
#
# COMPACT_ATOMS: atom_id res chain seq x y z
N HIS A 1 27.92 14.61 -4.11
CA HIS A 1 29.17 14.99 -3.39
C HIS A 1 29.47 14.12 -2.17
N VAL A 2 28.57 14.02 -1.15
CA VAL A 2 28.85 13.20 0.05
C VAL A 2 28.95 11.72 -0.29
N LEU A 3 27.99 11.17 -1.03
CA LEU A 3 28.01 9.77 -1.45
C LEU A 3 29.19 9.45 -2.36
N GLU A 4 29.58 10.39 -3.25
CA GLU A 4 30.79 10.23 -4.08
C GLU A 4 32.06 10.18 -3.26
N GLN A 5 32.14 10.95 -2.18
CA GLN A 5 33.30 10.91 -1.27
C GLN A 5 33.29 9.61 -0.46
N LEU A 6 32.13 9.18 0.05
CA LEU A 6 32.01 7.91 0.78
C LEU A 6 32.37 6.71 -0.12
N ASN A 7 31.98 6.72 -1.39
CA ASN A 7 32.33 5.65 -2.33
C ASN A 7 33.85 5.60 -2.66
N LYS A 8 34.59 6.68 -2.42
CA LYS A 8 36.06 6.72 -2.58
C LYS A 8 36.82 6.31 -1.32
N MET A 9 36.10 6.21 -0.19
CA MET A 9 36.71 5.79 1.06
C MET A 9 36.69 4.27 1.13
N ASP A 10 37.82 3.66 1.43
CA ASP A 10 37.87 2.27 1.85
C ASP A 10 37.31 2.17 3.27
N LEU A 11 36.03 1.82 3.39
CA LEU A 11 35.35 1.67 4.66
C LEU A 11 35.61 0.30 5.29
N GLY A 12 36.33 -0.60 4.58
CA GLY A 12 36.55 -1.97 4.96
C GLY A 12 35.26 -2.78 5.01
N ASP A 13 35.38 -4.09 5.05
CA ASP A 13 34.25 -4.97 5.32
C ASP A 13 33.82 -4.83 6.77
N LYS A 14 32.60 -4.33 6.98
CA LYS A 14 32.01 -4.23 8.31
C LYS A 14 31.08 -5.41 8.56
N ASP A 15 31.34 -6.12 9.62
CA ASP A 15 30.46 -7.18 10.09
C ASP A 15 29.32 -6.58 10.93
N TYR A 16 28.09 -6.71 10.44
CA TYR A 16 26.88 -6.30 11.13
C TYR A 16 26.07 -7.49 11.67
N SER A 17 26.64 -8.69 11.67
CA SER A 17 25.93 -9.93 12.01
C SER A 17 25.30 -9.90 13.40
N GLU A 18 26.03 -9.41 14.40
CA GLU A 18 25.48 -9.27 15.77
C GLU A 18 24.27 -8.34 15.83
N TRP A 19 24.35 -7.18 15.17
CA TRP A 19 23.25 -6.23 15.11
C TRP A 19 22.03 -6.76 14.34
N VAL A 20 22.27 -7.43 13.21
CA VAL A 20 21.22 -8.10 12.45
C VAL A 20 20.55 -9.18 13.29
N GLN A 21 21.32 -9.98 14.04
CA GLN A 21 20.79 -11.00 14.93
C GLN A 21 19.94 -10.41 16.05
N GLU A 22 20.36 -9.28 16.65
CA GLU A 22 19.57 -8.56 17.65
C GLU A 22 18.23 -8.08 17.06
N LEU A 23 18.25 -7.46 15.87
CA LEU A 23 17.03 -7.00 15.19
C LEU A 23 16.08 -8.14 14.85
N GLU A 24 16.59 -9.25 14.37
CA GLU A 24 15.78 -10.45 14.10
C GLU A 24 15.18 -11.03 15.39
N GLY A 25 15.94 -11.02 16.50
CA GLY A 25 15.42 -11.40 17.80
C GLY A 25 14.27 -10.50 18.27
N VAL A 26 14.37 -9.19 18.06
CA VAL A 26 13.28 -8.23 18.36
C VAL A 26 12.06 -8.49 17.49
N LYS A 27 12.22 -8.73 16.19
CA LYS A 27 11.13 -9.06 15.28
C LYS A 27 10.38 -10.33 15.72
N GLN A 28 11.09 -11.36 16.13
CA GLN A 28 10.49 -12.60 16.62
C GLN A 28 9.71 -12.40 17.92
N GLN A 29 10.21 -11.56 18.83
CA GLN A 29 9.58 -11.31 20.12
C GLN A 29 8.36 -10.37 19.99
N LYS A 30 8.42 -9.42 19.07
CA LYS A 30 7.41 -8.36 18.89
C LYS A 30 6.94 -8.26 17.42
N PRO A 31 6.42 -9.35 16.83
CA PRO A 31 5.89 -9.28 15.47
C PRO A 31 4.67 -8.39 15.41
N PHE A 32 4.45 -7.75 14.27
CA PHE A 32 3.19 -7.08 13.98
C PHE A 32 2.05 -8.10 14.04
N ARG A 33 1.00 -7.77 14.77
CA ARG A 33 -0.16 -8.65 14.97
C ARG A 33 -1.44 -7.83 14.85
N TYR A 34 -2.48 -8.47 14.38
CA TYR A 34 -3.84 -7.96 14.43
C TYR A 34 -4.78 -9.06 14.95
N ARG A 35 -5.93 -8.65 15.45
CA ARG A 35 -6.96 -9.61 15.89
C ARG A 35 -7.88 -9.88 14.72
N ASP A 36 -7.82 -11.08 14.20
CA ASP A 36 -8.73 -11.54 13.17
C ASP A 36 -9.94 -12.19 13.81
N SER A 37 -11.14 -11.67 13.52
CA SER A 37 -12.41 -12.24 14.00
C SER A 37 -12.97 -13.30 13.04
N GLY A 38 -12.43 -13.40 11.83
CA GLY A 38 -12.96 -14.23 10.76
C GLY A 38 -14.30 -13.76 10.19
N GLN A 39 -14.79 -12.60 10.64
CA GLN A 39 -16.10 -12.06 10.22
C GLN A 39 -16.01 -10.88 9.28
N GLU A 40 -14.91 -10.16 9.35
CA GLU A 40 -14.69 -8.93 8.56
C GLU A 40 -13.39 -9.04 7.78
N ILE A 41 -13.34 -8.41 6.60
CA ILE A 41 -12.08 -8.26 5.87
C ILE A 41 -11.26 -7.19 6.56
N LEU A 42 -10.19 -7.61 7.23
CA LEU A 42 -9.21 -6.69 7.75
C LEU A 42 -8.19 -6.33 6.66
N PRO A 43 -7.82 -5.06 6.51
CA PRO A 43 -6.79 -4.64 5.54
C PRO A 43 -5.48 -5.40 5.71
N GLN A 44 -5.10 -5.71 6.95
CA GLN A 44 -3.91 -6.49 7.26
C GLN A 44 -3.95 -7.89 6.65
N TYR A 45 -5.11 -8.55 6.70
CA TYR A 45 -5.33 -9.87 6.09
C TYR A 45 -5.14 -9.80 4.57
N VAL A 46 -5.79 -8.83 3.91
CA VAL A 46 -5.64 -8.62 2.46
C VAL A 46 -4.17 -8.45 2.07
N LEU A 47 -3.43 -7.63 2.82
CA LEU A 47 -2.02 -7.35 2.55
C LEU A 47 -1.12 -8.57 2.80
N GLN A 48 -1.41 -9.38 3.80
CA GLN A 48 -0.69 -10.64 4.01
C GLN A 48 -0.93 -11.62 2.86
N GLN A 49 -2.19 -11.79 2.43
CA GLN A 49 -2.50 -12.64 1.28
C GLN A 49 -1.81 -12.15 0.01
N LEU A 50 -1.79 -10.84 -0.22
CA LEU A 50 -1.06 -10.23 -1.34
C LEU A 50 0.45 -10.50 -1.23
N SER A 51 1.02 -10.36 -0.03
CA SER A 51 2.44 -10.63 0.22
C SER A 51 2.81 -12.08 -0.09
N GLU A 52 2.00 -13.03 0.37
CA GLU A 52 2.18 -14.47 0.12
C GLU A 52 2.08 -14.79 -1.39
N LYS A 53 1.07 -14.26 -2.08
CA LYS A 53 0.86 -14.49 -3.51
C LYS A 53 1.95 -13.88 -4.37
N THR A 54 2.41 -12.68 -4.05
CA THR A 54 3.46 -11.98 -4.81
C THR A 54 4.87 -12.40 -4.41
N GLN A 55 5.02 -13.06 -3.27
CA GLN A 55 6.32 -13.48 -2.70
C GLN A 55 7.31 -12.29 -2.59
N GLY A 56 6.82 -11.09 -2.33
CA GLY A 56 7.62 -9.88 -2.24
C GLY A 56 8.30 -9.45 -3.56
N LYS A 57 7.79 -9.92 -4.71
CA LYS A 57 8.37 -9.63 -6.03
C LYS A 57 7.65 -8.49 -6.77
N ALA A 58 6.43 -8.16 -6.35
CA ALA A 58 5.66 -7.07 -6.94
C ALA A 58 6.22 -5.71 -6.58
N ILE A 59 6.02 -4.73 -7.46
CA ILE A 59 6.18 -3.32 -7.13
C ILE A 59 4.88 -2.87 -6.49
N ILE A 60 4.98 -2.28 -5.32
CA ILE A 60 3.84 -1.78 -4.55
C ILE A 60 3.90 -0.27 -4.51
N THR A 61 2.82 0.39 -4.88
CA THR A 61 2.67 1.83 -4.67
C THR A 61 1.61 2.10 -3.62
N THR A 62 1.82 3.09 -2.78
CA THR A 62 0.84 3.52 -1.77
C THR A 62 0.70 5.03 -1.75
N GLY A 63 -0.52 5.51 -1.54
CA GLY A 63 -0.77 6.88 -1.12
C GLY A 63 -0.47 7.07 0.36
N VAL A 64 -1.23 7.95 1.01
CA VAL A 64 -1.03 8.29 2.41
C VAL A 64 -2.28 8.00 3.23
N GLY A 65 -2.10 7.28 4.34
CA GLY A 65 -3.16 6.90 5.25
C GLY A 65 -2.87 5.59 5.98
N GLN A 66 -3.89 5.01 6.60
CA GLN A 66 -3.75 3.73 7.31
C GLN A 66 -3.29 2.61 6.38
N HIS A 67 -3.79 2.55 5.14
CA HIS A 67 -3.39 1.57 4.12
C HIS A 67 -1.88 1.60 3.84
N GLN A 68 -1.26 2.78 3.84
CA GLN A 68 0.19 2.95 3.68
C GLN A 68 0.95 2.29 4.84
N MET A 69 0.52 2.56 6.08
CA MET A 69 1.16 1.98 7.26
C MET A 69 1.02 0.46 7.29
N TRP A 70 -0.18 -0.05 7.02
CA TRP A 70 -0.40 -1.50 6.97
C TRP A 70 0.40 -2.15 5.84
N ALA A 71 0.50 -1.51 4.67
CA ALA A 71 1.35 -2.00 3.59
C ALA A 71 2.82 -2.13 4.01
N ALA A 72 3.36 -1.11 4.69
CA ALA A 72 4.73 -1.15 5.21
C ALA A 72 4.93 -2.21 6.31
N GLN A 73 3.89 -2.56 7.07
CA GLN A 73 3.97 -3.51 8.18
C GLN A 73 3.77 -4.97 7.75
N PHE A 74 2.87 -5.22 6.78
CA PHE A 74 2.40 -6.57 6.47
C PHE A 74 2.81 -7.09 5.09
N LEU A 75 3.40 -6.25 4.22
CA LEU A 75 3.98 -6.71 2.96
C LEU A 75 5.47 -7.02 3.12
N GLY A 76 5.90 -8.10 2.49
CA GLY A 76 7.32 -8.42 2.34
C GLY A 76 7.92 -7.77 1.09
N PHE A 77 9.14 -7.26 1.20
CA PHE A 77 9.89 -6.66 0.09
C PHE A 77 11.24 -7.34 -0.02
N ASN A 78 11.48 -8.04 -1.12
CA ASN A 78 12.69 -8.84 -1.33
C ASN A 78 13.70 -8.17 -2.28
N LYS A 79 13.35 -7.00 -2.82
CA LYS A 79 14.19 -6.23 -3.74
C LYS A 79 14.15 -4.75 -3.38
N PRO A 80 15.24 -4.01 -3.58
CA PRO A 80 15.21 -2.56 -3.47
C PRO A 80 14.26 -1.95 -4.51
N ASP A 81 13.80 -0.74 -4.25
CA ASP A 81 12.96 0.07 -5.16
C ASP A 81 11.62 -0.58 -5.56
N THR A 82 11.10 -1.50 -4.72
CA THR A 82 9.80 -2.15 -4.95
C THR A 82 8.68 -1.61 -4.06
N PHE A 83 8.98 -0.72 -3.13
CA PHE A 83 7.99 0.00 -2.32
C PHE A 83 8.07 1.51 -2.62
N VAL A 84 7.08 2.02 -3.35
CA VAL A 84 7.01 3.40 -3.82
C VAL A 84 5.88 4.12 -3.08
N SER A 85 6.23 5.08 -2.27
CA SER A 85 5.29 5.78 -1.38
C SER A 85 5.63 7.25 -1.24
N SER A 86 4.61 8.09 -1.05
CA SER A 86 4.79 9.51 -0.72
C SER A 86 5.21 9.68 0.74
N GLY A 87 6.41 9.17 1.10
CA GLY A 87 6.91 9.18 2.47
C GLY A 87 7.44 10.54 2.95
N GLY A 88 7.76 11.44 2.04
CA GLY A 88 8.27 12.78 2.35
C GLY A 88 7.17 13.82 2.49
N LEU A 89 6.49 14.15 1.39
CA LEU A 89 5.42 15.16 1.39
C LEU A 89 4.08 14.64 1.90
N GLY A 90 3.85 13.34 1.89
CA GLY A 90 2.61 12.76 2.39
C GLY A 90 1.40 13.06 1.48
N ALA A 91 1.58 13.01 0.16
CA ALA A 91 0.52 13.33 -0.80
C ALA A 91 -0.47 12.17 -0.91
N MET A 92 -1.74 12.41 -0.56
CA MET A 92 -2.85 11.50 -0.85
C MET A 92 -3.11 11.48 -2.37
N GLY A 93 -3.56 10.33 -2.89
CA GLY A 93 -3.78 10.16 -4.33
C GLY A 93 -2.50 9.88 -5.13
N PHE A 94 -1.36 9.73 -4.48
CA PHE A 94 -0.09 9.41 -5.13
C PHE A 94 -0.09 7.98 -5.72
N GLU A 95 -0.80 7.06 -5.12
CA GLU A 95 -0.73 5.62 -5.36
C GLU A 95 -1.01 5.21 -6.81
N LEU A 96 -2.12 5.68 -7.38
CA LEU A 96 -2.53 5.28 -8.72
C LEU A 96 -1.59 5.84 -9.81
N PRO A 97 -1.35 7.16 -9.90
CA PRO A 97 -0.41 7.69 -10.91
C PRO A 97 1.02 7.13 -10.75
N ALA A 98 1.48 6.88 -9.52
CA ALA A 98 2.77 6.24 -9.29
C ALA A 98 2.81 4.80 -9.81
N ALA A 99 1.70 4.05 -9.67
CA ALA A 99 1.60 2.69 -10.21
C ALA A 99 1.67 2.69 -11.74
N LEU A 100 1.00 3.64 -12.40
CA LEU A 100 1.07 3.79 -13.85
C LEU A 100 2.51 4.08 -14.30
N GLY A 101 3.18 5.02 -13.63
CA GLY A 101 4.58 5.33 -13.89
C GLY A 101 5.51 4.13 -13.67
N ALA A 102 5.32 3.38 -12.58
CA ALA A 102 6.08 2.17 -12.29
C ALA A 102 5.88 1.09 -13.37
N GLN A 103 4.64 0.91 -13.84
CA GLN A 103 4.33 -0.08 -14.88
C GLN A 103 4.93 0.30 -16.24
N ILE A 104 4.97 1.61 -16.57
CA ILE A 104 5.64 2.10 -17.78
C ILE A 104 7.15 1.87 -17.68
N GLY A 105 7.75 2.18 -16.52
CA GLY A 105 9.19 2.00 -16.30
C GLY A 105 9.61 0.54 -16.18
N ARG A 106 8.71 -0.34 -15.78
CA ARG A 106 8.95 -1.78 -15.59
C ARG A 106 7.78 -2.59 -16.18
N PRO A 107 7.68 -2.69 -17.51
CA PRO A 107 6.56 -3.36 -18.19
C PRO A 107 6.52 -4.87 -17.90
N ASP A 108 7.62 -5.46 -17.50
CA ASP A 108 7.78 -6.86 -17.10
C ASP A 108 7.37 -7.17 -15.66
N ALA A 109 7.19 -6.14 -14.84
CA ALA A 109 6.88 -6.31 -13.42
C ALA A 109 5.36 -6.38 -13.17
N THR A 110 4.98 -7.08 -12.11
CA THR A 110 3.64 -6.96 -11.54
C THR A 110 3.59 -5.75 -10.64
N VAL A 111 2.69 -4.79 -10.92
CA VAL A 111 2.53 -3.57 -10.14
C VAL A 111 1.17 -3.58 -9.44
N TRP A 112 1.18 -3.31 -8.14
CA TRP A 112 -0.02 -3.14 -7.31
C TRP A 112 -0.07 -1.74 -6.72
N SER A 113 -1.21 -1.09 -6.89
CA SER A 113 -1.56 0.14 -6.17
C SER A 113 -2.39 -0.23 -4.95
N ILE A 114 -1.87 0.03 -3.76
CA ILE A 114 -2.63 -0.12 -2.51
C ILE A 114 -3.22 1.25 -2.19
N ALA A 115 -4.51 1.39 -2.41
CA ALA A 115 -5.23 2.65 -2.35
C ALA A 115 -6.21 2.68 -1.19
N GLY A 116 -6.30 3.80 -0.49
CA GLY A 116 -7.45 4.11 0.36
C GLY A 116 -8.53 4.83 -0.47
N ASP A 117 -9.79 4.66 -0.09
CA ASP A 117 -10.92 5.28 -0.78
C ASP A 117 -10.83 6.79 -0.91
N GLY A 118 -10.32 7.47 0.13
CA GLY A 118 -10.10 8.92 0.09
C GLY A 118 -9.01 9.36 -0.86
N GLY A 119 -7.86 8.66 -0.87
CA GLY A 119 -6.76 8.93 -1.78
C GLY A 119 -7.14 8.62 -3.22
N PHE A 120 -7.75 7.46 -3.45
CA PHE A 120 -8.19 7.04 -4.78
C PHE A 120 -9.13 8.04 -5.44
N GLN A 121 -10.07 8.63 -4.69
CA GLN A 121 -10.99 9.65 -5.22
C GLN A 121 -10.28 10.91 -5.71
N MET A 122 -9.08 11.21 -5.24
CA MET A 122 -8.32 12.40 -5.66
C MET A 122 -7.70 12.26 -7.05
N THR A 123 -7.46 11.02 -7.52
CA THR A 123 -6.77 10.75 -8.79
C THR A 123 -7.44 9.66 -9.62
N LEU A 124 -8.70 9.31 -9.32
CA LEU A 124 -9.43 8.25 -10.03
C LEU A 124 -9.54 8.47 -11.54
N GLN A 125 -9.45 9.72 -12.01
CA GLN A 125 -9.44 10.05 -13.44
C GLN A 125 -8.26 9.44 -14.18
N GLU A 126 -7.20 9.06 -13.48
CA GLU A 126 -6.04 8.37 -14.08
C GLU A 126 -6.36 6.93 -14.54
N LEU A 127 -7.54 6.42 -14.21
CA LEU A 127 -8.06 5.19 -14.83
C LEU A 127 -8.19 5.34 -16.35
N ALA A 128 -8.46 6.55 -16.86
CA ALA A 128 -8.46 6.82 -18.30
C ALA A 128 -7.06 6.59 -18.89
N THR A 129 -6.02 7.09 -18.24
CA THR A 129 -4.63 6.87 -18.65
C THR A 129 -4.26 5.38 -18.62
N ALA A 130 -4.71 4.66 -17.58
CA ALA A 130 -4.48 3.21 -17.46
C ALA A 130 -5.09 2.43 -18.63
N THR A 131 -6.33 2.73 -18.99
CA THR A 131 -7.07 2.06 -20.08
C THR A 131 -6.55 2.44 -21.46
N GLU A 132 -6.28 3.74 -21.70
CA GLU A 132 -5.73 4.21 -22.97
C GLU A 132 -4.37 3.58 -23.25
N ALA A 133 -3.48 3.58 -22.26
CA ALA A 133 -2.15 3.00 -22.38
C ALA A 133 -2.12 1.47 -22.17
N LYS A 134 -3.27 0.83 -21.90
CA LYS A 134 -3.39 -0.61 -21.64
C LYS A 134 -2.43 -1.12 -20.57
N LEU A 135 -2.28 -0.38 -19.48
CA LEU A 135 -1.38 -0.72 -18.40
C LEU A 135 -2.01 -1.76 -17.46
N PRO A 136 -1.40 -2.94 -17.25
CA PRO A 136 -1.97 -4.02 -16.45
C PRO A 136 -1.77 -3.81 -14.95
N VAL A 137 -1.90 -2.58 -14.48
CA VAL A 137 -1.81 -2.23 -13.05
C VAL A 137 -2.97 -2.86 -12.30
N LYS A 138 -2.67 -3.40 -11.14
CA LYS A 138 -3.66 -3.95 -10.22
C LYS A 138 -3.90 -2.97 -9.08
N ILE A 139 -5.15 -2.81 -8.66
CA ILE A 139 -5.54 -1.86 -7.61
C ILE A 139 -6.24 -2.63 -6.49
N ALA A 140 -5.66 -2.62 -5.31
CA ALA A 140 -6.32 -3.06 -4.09
C ALA A 140 -6.88 -1.83 -3.37
N LEU A 141 -8.18 -1.58 -3.55
CA LEU A 141 -8.87 -0.45 -2.94
C LEU A 141 -9.41 -0.84 -1.56
N ILE A 142 -8.79 -0.30 -0.52
CA ILE A 142 -9.20 -0.46 0.86
C ILE A 142 -10.26 0.61 1.17
N ASN A 143 -11.52 0.21 1.07
CA ASN A 143 -12.66 1.11 1.23
C ASN A 143 -13.27 0.96 2.63
N ASN A 144 -13.04 1.93 3.50
CA ASN A 144 -13.63 1.99 4.83
C ASN A 144 -14.62 3.16 5.02
N GLY A 145 -14.82 3.99 4.01
CA GLY A 145 -15.72 5.15 4.04
C GLY A 145 -15.23 6.30 4.92
N TYR A 146 -13.95 6.33 5.26
CA TYR A 146 -13.38 7.33 6.16
C TYR A 146 -12.01 7.81 5.71
N LEU A 147 -11.68 9.05 6.06
CA LEU A 147 -10.29 9.50 6.18
C LEU A 147 -9.67 8.82 7.42
N GLY A 148 -9.32 7.54 7.26
CA GLY A 148 -9.05 6.64 8.38
C GLY A 148 -7.92 7.09 9.31
N MET A 149 -6.85 7.67 8.78
CA MET A 149 -5.75 8.20 9.59
C MET A 149 -6.20 9.40 10.43
N VAL A 150 -6.97 10.33 9.84
CA VAL A 150 -7.48 11.50 10.56
C VAL A 150 -8.45 11.06 11.65
N ARG A 151 -9.34 10.11 11.36
CA ARG A 151 -10.25 9.52 12.34
C ARG A 151 -9.47 8.88 13.50
N GLN A 152 -8.43 8.10 13.21
CA GLN A 152 -7.59 7.47 14.24
C GLN A 152 -6.98 8.50 15.18
N TRP A 153 -6.50 9.64 14.66
CA TRP A 153 -5.98 10.71 15.49
C TRP A 153 -7.06 11.35 16.35
N GLN A 154 -8.27 11.55 15.81
CA GLN A 154 -9.40 12.07 16.59
C GLN A 154 -9.79 11.11 17.72
N GLU A 155 -9.78 9.81 17.47
CA GLU A 155 -10.02 8.79 18.48
C GLU A 155 -8.94 8.78 19.57
N MET A 156 -7.68 8.87 19.20
CA MET A 156 -6.54 8.72 20.14
C MET A 156 -6.25 10.00 20.94
N TYR A 157 -6.40 11.17 20.34
CA TYR A 157 -5.89 12.42 20.91
C TYR A 157 -6.94 13.50 21.12
N PHE A 158 -8.16 13.32 20.59
CA PHE A 158 -9.21 14.32 20.65
C PHE A 158 -10.51 13.76 21.26
N GLU A 159 -10.40 12.88 22.25
CA GLU A 159 -11.51 12.37 23.06
C GLU A 159 -12.68 11.82 22.22
N ASN A 160 -12.38 11.18 21.09
CA ASN A 160 -13.38 10.70 20.13
C ASN A 160 -14.28 11.79 19.51
N HIS A 161 -13.84 13.03 19.48
CA HIS A 161 -14.54 14.07 18.73
C HIS A 161 -14.34 13.85 17.23
N ILE A 162 -15.17 12.98 16.66
CA ILE A 162 -15.10 12.59 15.25
C ILE A 162 -15.83 13.61 14.39
N GLN A 163 -15.08 14.37 13.58
CA GLN A 163 -15.58 15.45 12.76
C GLN A 163 -15.01 15.43 11.35
N SER A 164 -15.88 15.56 10.34
CA SER A 164 -15.50 15.75 8.92
C SER A 164 -14.60 14.65 8.32
N VAL A 165 -14.65 13.44 8.85
CA VAL A 165 -13.86 12.30 8.38
C VAL A 165 -14.65 11.24 7.62
N PRO A 166 -15.99 11.08 7.78
CA PRO A 166 -16.76 10.22 6.89
C PRO A 166 -16.71 10.77 5.46
N ILE A 167 -16.42 9.92 4.50
CA ILE A 167 -16.39 10.27 3.08
C ILE A 167 -17.32 9.33 2.31
N PRO A 168 -18.38 9.86 1.68
CA PRO A 168 -19.17 9.07 0.75
C PRO A 168 -18.33 8.80 -0.51
N GLY A 169 -18.20 7.52 -0.86
CA GLY A 169 -17.57 7.12 -2.11
C GLY A 169 -18.60 6.83 -3.20
N PRO A 170 -18.18 6.79 -4.48
CA PRO A 170 -19.00 6.29 -5.56
C PRO A 170 -19.18 4.77 -5.44
N ASP A 171 -20.09 4.21 -6.25
CA ASP A 171 -20.05 2.78 -6.51
C ASP A 171 -18.82 2.45 -7.36
N TYR A 172 -17.78 1.91 -6.74
CA TYR A 172 -16.50 1.65 -7.39
C TYR A 172 -16.58 0.58 -8.50
N LEU A 173 -17.55 -0.34 -8.45
CA LEU A 173 -17.76 -1.29 -9.55
C LEU A 173 -18.29 -0.59 -10.78
N LYS A 174 -19.29 0.28 -10.62
CA LYS A 174 -19.83 1.08 -11.73
C LYS A 174 -18.81 2.09 -12.25
N LEU A 175 -18.00 2.63 -11.36
CA LEU A 175 -16.89 3.51 -11.75
C LEU A 175 -15.87 2.77 -12.62
N ALA A 176 -15.44 1.59 -12.21
CA ALA A 176 -14.53 0.75 -12.98
C ALA A 176 -15.12 0.38 -14.35
N GLU A 177 -16.40 -0.03 -14.38
CA GLU A 177 -17.14 -0.31 -15.62
C GLU A 177 -17.14 0.89 -16.56
N ALA A 178 -17.41 2.11 -16.04
CA ALA A 178 -17.41 3.34 -16.83
C ALA A 178 -16.06 3.65 -17.49
N TYR A 179 -14.96 3.23 -16.85
CA TYR A 179 -13.60 3.35 -17.40
C TYR A 179 -13.14 2.11 -18.19
N GLY A 180 -13.98 1.07 -18.31
CA GLY A 180 -13.62 -0.18 -18.99
C GLY A 180 -12.60 -1.02 -18.22
N VAL A 181 -12.54 -0.88 -16.91
CA VAL A 181 -11.65 -1.62 -16.00
C VAL A 181 -12.43 -2.76 -15.35
N ALA A 182 -11.88 -3.97 -15.37
CA ALA A 182 -12.42 -5.09 -14.61
C ALA A 182 -12.31 -4.83 -13.10
N ALA A 183 -13.37 -5.11 -12.35
CA ALA A 183 -13.38 -4.93 -10.89
C ALA A 183 -14.15 -6.04 -10.19
N LEU A 184 -13.69 -6.37 -8.99
CA LEU A 184 -14.31 -7.33 -8.09
C LEU A 184 -14.53 -6.65 -6.73
N ARG A 185 -15.56 -7.08 -6.00
CA ARG A 185 -15.83 -6.62 -4.63
C ARG A 185 -15.73 -7.81 -3.69
N GLY A 186 -14.84 -7.71 -2.70
CA GLY A 186 -14.83 -8.59 -1.56
C GLY A 186 -15.54 -7.94 -0.38
N THR A 187 -16.40 -8.66 0.29
CA THR A 187 -17.08 -8.26 1.53
C THR A 187 -16.78 -9.20 2.68
N GLU A 188 -16.31 -10.39 2.37
CA GLU A 188 -15.93 -11.44 3.32
C GLU A 188 -14.52 -11.95 3.04
N GLN A 189 -13.88 -12.55 4.03
CA GLN A 189 -12.49 -13.03 3.87
C GLN A 189 -12.33 -14.05 2.73
N GLU A 190 -13.36 -14.85 2.51
CA GLU A 190 -13.39 -15.87 1.46
C GLU A 190 -13.32 -15.27 0.04
N ASP A 191 -13.73 -14.02 -0.11
CA ASP A 191 -13.68 -13.30 -1.40
C ASP A 191 -12.26 -12.85 -1.77
N VAL A 192 -11.33 -12.79 -0.81
CA VAL A 192 -10.00 -12.17 -1.01
C VAL A 192 -9.09 -13.03 -1.91
N LEU A 193 -9.15 -14.35 -1.78
CA LEU A 193 -8.26 -15.25 -2.53
C LEU A 193 -8.69 -15.52 -3.97
N PRO A 194 -10.00 -15.59 -4.31
CA PRO A 194 -10.44 -15.73 -5.70
C PRO A 194 -10.27 -14.46 -6.54
N ALA A 195 -10.15 -13.29 -5.91
CA ALA A 195 -9.98 -12.00 -6.58
C ALA A 195 -8.50 -11.77 -6.95
#